data_d7f69c169fd01634652a08ba0f86bffd
#
_entry.id   d7f69c169fd01634652a08ba0f86bffd
#
_cell.length_a   1.000
_cell.length_b   1.000
_cell.length_c   1.000
_cell.angle_alpha   90.00
_cell.angle_beta   90.00
_cell.angle_gamma   90.00
#
_symmetry.space_group_name_H-M   'P 1'
#
loop_
_entity.id
_entity.type
_entity.pdbx_description
1 polymer ?
#
loop_
_entity_poly.entity_id
_entity_poly.type
_entity_poly.pdbx_seq_one_letter_code
_entity_poly.pdbx_strand_id
1 'polypeptide(L)'
;MIGTSGLLSDLEQSSSLPNVTLANGSATTISSLGTTNLSPNLSLSSVLYIPHFLFNLFSISKFTKLLNCAAIFLSSHCIFQDLKTGKIIGGGHEASGLYYLDRCGCSSLVASHLSISPLQHHCHLGHPPLQNLKSLVPSCHQIKSLQCETCQLGKHQRVPFASRRESRVNSPSHLVHSDIWGPINTPSLLGFRYFIIFVDDYSRVTYLYLIKERSELYSIFKSFYMEIKTQFNDSLCIFRSNNAHEYFHTSLSQFFDDHGIIHQSSCPHTSQQNVVAERKMRQLLEVTHAIKFHMRVPKSYWNDAVLTACDLINRMPSTILGGQILYTVLSPDAPLFHLPPKIFGCVCYVHILGPGVTNLI
;
A
#
# COMPACT_ATOMS: atom_id res chain seq x y z
N MET A 1 -21.02 50.57 -11.19
CA MET A 1 -21.66 51.76 -10.60
C MET A 1 -20.60 52.69 -10.08
N ILE A 2 -20.66 53.96 -10.42
CA ILE A 2 -19.64 54.95 -10.05
C ILE A 2 -20.32 56.17 -9.45
N GLY A 3 -19.74 56.72 -8.36
CA GLY A 3 -20.20 57.96 -7.70
C GLY A 3 -19.52 59.23 -8.19
N THR A 4 -18.47 59.13 -8.99
CA THR A 4 -17.66 60.28 -9.44
C THR A 4 -17.76 60.43 -10.95
N SER A 5 -18.34 61.53 -11.43
CA SER A 5 -18.55 61.83 -12.87
C SER A 5 -17.28 61.91 -13.70
N GLY A 6 -16.16 62.38 -13.12
CA GLY A 6 -14.87 62.53 -13.81
C GLY A 6 -14.18 61.23 -14.26
N LEU A 7 -14.74 60.08 -13.93
CA LEU A 7 -14.24 58.78 -14.36
C LEU A 7 -14.98 58.21 -15.56
N LEU A 8 -15.99 58.89 -16.06
CA LEU A 8 -16.85 58.45 -17.14
C LEU A 8 -16.65 59.31 -18.37
N SER A 9 -16.63 58.70 -19.54
CA SER A 9 -16.75 59.29 -20.85
C SER A 9 -18.09 58.90 -21.45
N ASP A 10 -18.56 59.64 -22.47
CA ASP A 10 -19.79 59.37 -23.24
C ASP A 10 -21.03 59.18 -22.36
N LEU A 11 -21.34 60.21 -21.55
CA LEU A 11 -22.47 60.22 -20.64
C LEU A 11 -23.79 60.36 -21.43
N GLU A 12 -24.60 59.32 -21.41
CA GLU A 12 -25.96 59.35 -21.98
C GLU A 12 -26.99 59.51 -20.86
N GLN A 13 -27.81 60.53 -20.93
CA GLN A 13 -28.97 60.69 -20.05
C GLN A 13 -30.09 59.81 -20.51
N SER A 14 -30.56 58.89 -19.67
CA SER A 14 -31.69 58.03 -19.94
C SER A 14 -32.76 58.21 -18.87
N SER A 15 -33.95 58.65 -19.32
CA SER A 15 -35.10 58.89 -18.45
C SER A 15 -35.85 57.61 -17.99
N SER A 16 -35.40 56.44 -18.40
CA SER A 16 -36.10 55.17 -18.14
C SER A 16 -35.31 54.12 -17.32
N LEU A 17 -34.27 54.57 -16.60
CA LEU A 17 -33.44 53.64 -15.82
C LEU A 17 -34.12 53.25 -14.48
N PRO A 18 -34.12 52.00 -14.08
CA PRO A 18 -34.70 51.57 -12.81
C PRO A 18 -33.84 52.08 -11.63
N ASN A 19 -34.52 52.36 -10.52
CA ASN A 19 -33.83 52.74 -9.28
C ASN A 19 -32.93 51.60 -8.73
N VAL A 20 -31.82 51.97 -8.12
CA VAL A 20 -30.96 51.01 -7.40
C VAL A 20 -31.38 51.01 -5.93
N THR A 21 -31.72 49.85 -5.41
CA THR A 21 -32.02 49.67 -4.00
C THR A 21 -30.71 49.40 -3.22
N LEU A 22 -30.41 50.22 -2.23
CA LEU A 22 -29.28 50.06 -1.36
C LEU A 22 -29.53 49.02 -0.26
N ALA A 23 -28.48 48.53 0.41
CA ALA A 23 -28.59 47.53 1.46
C ALA A 23 -29.48 47.95 2.66
N ASN A 24 -29.65 49.26 2.87
CA ASN A 24 -30.51 49.84 3.90
C ASN A 24 -31.99 49.95 3.45
N GLY A 25 -32.33 49.46 2.27
CA GLY A 25 -33.69 49.48 1.69
C GLY A 25 -34.05 50.81 0.98
N SER A 26 -33.20 51.85 1.01
CA SER A 26 -33.47 53.09 0.30
C SER A 26 -33.22 52.93 -1.20
N ALA A 27 -34.06 53.61 -2.03
CA ALA A 27 -33.90 53.64 -3.46
C ALA A 27 -33.13 54.92 -3.90
N THR A 28 -32.15 54.71 -4.76
CA THR A 28 -31.36 55.81 -5.34
C THR A 28 -31.56 55.82 -6.87
N THR A 29 -31.77 57.01 -7.46
CA THR A 29 -31.94 57.17 -8.89
C THR A 29 -30.60 57.16 -9.62
N ILE A 30 -30.58 56.52 -10.79
CA ILE A 30 -29.46 56.54 -11.73
C ILE A 30 -29.59 57.80 -12.58
N SER A 31 -28.53 58.63 -12.63
CA SER A 31 -28.53 59.85 -13.37
C SER A 31 -28.18 59.71 -14.85
N SER A 32 -27.24 58.82 -15.15
CA SER A 32 -26.78 58.61 -16.52
C SER A 32 -26.04 57.27 -16.67
N LEU A 33 -25.86 56.82 -17.92
CA LEU A 33 -24.98 55.73 -18.34
C LEU A 33 -23.74 56.35 -19.00
N GLY A 34 -22.59 55.69 -18.82
CA GLY A 34 -21.36 56.11 -19.47
C GLY A 34 -20.40 54.92 -19.68
N THR A 35 -19.27 55.24 -20.29
CA THR A 35 -18.15 54.32 -20.47
C THR A 35 -16.99 54.73 -19.56
N THR A 36 -16.21 53.78 -19.11
CA THR A 36 -14.98 54.05 -18.34
C THR A 36 -13.86 53.13 -18.79
N ASN A 37 -12.65 53.64 -18.89
CA ASN A 37 -11.47 52.90 -19.22
C ASN A 37 -10.71 52.52 -17.93
N LEU A 38 -10.63 51.26 -17.63
CA LEU A 38 -9.87 50.73 -16.48
C LEU A 38 -8.37 50.62 -16.79
N SER A 39 -8.05 50.26 -18.05
CA SER A 39 -6.70 50.24 -18.59
C SER A 39 -6.73 50.54 -20.11
N PRO A 40 -5.57 50.75 -20.79
CA PRO A 40 -5.55 51.00 -22.24
C PRO A 40 -6.29 49.99 -23.10
N ASN A 41 -6.36 48.77 -22.63
CA ASN A 41 -6.99 47.63 -23.37
C ASN A 41 -8.30 47.16 -22.72
N LEU A 42 -8.84 47.87 -21.71
CA LEU A 42 -9.97 47.40 -20.94
C LEU A 42 -10.96 48.57 -20.72
N SER A 43 -11.99 48.62 -21.56
CA SER A 43 -13.11 49.57 -21.46
C SER A 43 -14.34 48.86 -20.92
N LEU A 44 -15.09 49.54 -20.08
CA LEU A 44 -16.40 49.11 -19.59
C LEU A 44 -17.48 50.00 -20.13
N SER A 45 -18.43 49.44 -20.83
CA SER A 45 -19.63 50.10 -21.30
C SER A 45 -20.78 49.95 -20.31
N SER A 46 -21.81 50.80 -20.43
CA SER A 46 -23.01 50.75 -19.62
C SER A 46 -22.77 50.85 -18.12
N VAL A 47 -21.85 51.70 -17.71
CA VAL A 47 -21.53 51.99 -16.31
C VAL A 47 -22.57 52.98 -15.79
N LEU A 48 -23.23 52.61 -14.68
CA LEU A 48 -24.25 53.43 -14.05
C LEU A 48 -23.61 54.57 -13.24
N TYR A 49 -23.98 55.79 -13.50
CA TYR A 49 -23.59 56.96 -12.68
C TYR A 49 -24.69 57.24 -11.65
N ILE A 50 -24.28 57.24 -10.38
CA ILE A 50 -25.16 57.49 -9.23
C ILE A 50 -24.51 58.63 -8.43
N PRO A 51 -25.02 59.87 -8.48
CA PRO A 51 -24.49 60.97 -7.70
C PRO A 51 -24.47 60.64 -6.21
N HIS A 52 -23.41 61.08 -5.51
CA HIS A 52 -23.22 60.89 -4.07
C HIS A 52 -23.04 59.43 -3.62
N PHE A 53 -22.79 58.49 -4.56
CA PHE A 53 -22.45 57.13 -4.19
C PHE A 53 -21.00 57.05 -3.67
N LEU A 54 -20.84 56.59 -2.43
CA LEU A 54 -19.55 56.66 -1.73
C LEU A 54 -18.48 55.73 -2.30
N PHE A 55 -18.86 54.65 -2.94
CA PHE A 55 -17.99 53.59 -3.45
C PHE A 55 -18.18 53.35 -4.94
N ASN A 56 -17.08 53.10 -5.65
CA ASN A 56 -17.15 52.63 -7.03
C ASN A 56 -17.25 51.10 -7.00
N LEU A 57 -18.43 50.57 -7.37
CA LEU A 57 -18.69 49.11 -7.33
C LEU A 57 -18.50 48.48 -8.70
N PHE A 58 -17.78 47.39 -8.69
CA PHE A 58 -17.46 46.62 -9.89
C PHE A 58 -18.23 45.28 -9.91
N SER A 59 -18.92 44.99 -11.02
CA SER A 59 -19.68 43.75 -11.19
C SER A 59 -18.82 42.64 -11.78
N ILE A 60 -18.38 41.70 -10.96
CA ILE A 60 -17.57 40.56 -11.36
C ILE A 60 -18.33 39.70 -12.41
N SER A 61 -19.59 39.41 -12.19
CA SER A 61 -20.40 38.59 -13.12
C SER A 61 -20.51 39.20 -14.51
N LYS A 62 -20.71 40.55 -14.61
CA LYS A 62 -20.74 41.22 -15.92
C LYS A 62 -19.36 41.22 -16.58
N PHE A 63 -18.33 41.47 -15.82
CA PHE A 63 -16.97 41.53 -16.29
C PHE A 63 -16.46 40.18 -16.83
N THR A 64 -16.67 39.10 -16.08
CA THR A 64 -16.23 37.75 -16.49
C THR A 64 -16.98 37.26 -17.73
N LYS A 65 -18.26 37.62 -17.88
CA LYS A 65 -19.06 37.32 -19.10
C LYS A 65 -18.57 38.15 -20.30
N LEU A 66 -18.30 39.42 -20.11
CA LEU A 66 -17.87 40.32 -21.19
C LEU A 66 -16.54 39.91 -21.79
N LEU A 67 -15.57 39.59 -20.91
CA LEU A 67 -14.20 39.29 -21.31
C LEU A 67 -13.91 37.82 -21.44
N ASN A 68 -14.87 36.92 -21.18
CA ASN A 68 -14.68 35.48 -21.16
C ASN A 68 -13.47 35.07 -20.28
N CYS A 69 -13.46 35.56 -19.06
CA CYS A 69 -12.35 35.35 -18.11
C CYS A 69 -12.82 34.74 -16.80
N ALA A 70 -11.92 34.08 -16.08
CA ALA A 70 -12.12 33.63 -14.72
C ALA A 70 -11.68 34.73 -13.73
N ALA A 71 -12.44 34.90 -12.64
CA ALA A 71 -12.03 35.71 -11.49
C ALA A 71 -11.63 34.78 -10.34
N ILE A 72 -10.40 34.86 -9.88
CA ILE A 72 -9.84 34.03 -8.81
C ILE A 72 -9.52 34.92 -7.63
N PHE A 73 -10.11 34.62 -6.47
CA PHE A 73 -9.89 35.40 -5.23
C PHE A 73 -9.00 34.58 -4.30
N LEU A 74 -7.92 35.20 -3.87
CA LEU A 74 -6.96 34.67 -2.91
C LEU A 74 -7.00 35.51 -1.63
N SER A 75 -6.43 35.06 -0.56
CA SER A 75 -6.49 35.77 0.74
C SER A 75 -5.97 37.19 0.74
N SER A 76 -5.05 37.55 -0.14
CA SER A 76 -4.41 38.86 -0.20
C SER A 76 -4.64 39.63 -1.50
N HIS A 77 -5.13 38.96 -2.55
CA HIS A 77 -5.32 39.57 -3.88
C HIS A 77 -6.33 38.80 -4.73
N CYS A 78 -6.78 39.42 -5.82
CA CYS A 78 -7.56 38.74 -6.83
C CYS A 78 -6.91 38.91 -8.21
N ILE A 79 -7.17 37.93 -9.10
CA ILE A 79 -6.69 37.94 -10.48
C ILE A 79 -7.83 37.63 -11.46
N PHE A 80 -7.75 38.23 -12.66
CA PHE A 80 -8.62 37.97 -13.77
C PHE A 80 -7.80 37.28 -14.86
N GLN A 81 -8.20 36.06 -15.27
CA GLN A 81 -7.48 35.24 -16.22
C GLN A 81 -8.34 34.96 -17.44
N ASP A 82 -7.84 35.24 -18.64
CA ASP A 82 -8.49 34.91 -19.91
C ASP A 82 -8.59 33.39 -20.06
N LEU A 83 -9.80 32.89 -20.31
CA LEU A 83 -10.07 31.44 -20.40
C LEU A 83 -9.51 30.79 -21.67
N LYS A 84 -9.26 31.57 -22.74
CA LYS A 84 -8.72 31.02 -23.99
C LYS A 84 -7.19 30.96 -23.98
N THR A 85 -6.55 32.01 -23.48
CA THR A 85 -5.09 32.14 -23.55
C THR A 85 -4.38 31.79 -22.25
N GLY A 86 -5.11 31.69 -21.13
CA GLY A 86 -4.55 31.50 -19.79
C GLY A 86 -3.80 32.70 -19.24
N LYS A 87 -3.76 33.83 -19.97
CA LYS A 87 -3.04 35.05 -19.55
C LYS A 87 -3.82 35.83 -18.49
N ILE A 88 -3.09 36.43 -17.53
CA ILE A 88 -3.67 37.34 -16.56
C ILE A 88 -3.92 38.68 -17.25
N ILE A 89 -5.17 39.15 -17.21
CA ILE A 89 -5.65 40.37 -17.87
C ILE A 89 -5.89 41.52 -16.89
N GLY A 90 -5.89 41.22 -15.60
CA GLY A 90 -6.06 42.23 -14.55
C GLY A 90 -5.93 41.60 -13.16
N GLY A 91 -5.90 42.43 -12.15
CA GLY A 91 -5.82 42.00 -10.75
C GLY A 91 -6.24 43.08 -9.79
N GLY A 92 -6.25 42.75 -8.51
CA GLY A 92 -6.55 43.62 -7.40
C GLY A 92 -6.00 43.09 -6.09
N HIS A 93 -5.96 43.93 -5.08
CA HIS A 93 -5.52 43.58 -3.73
C HIS A 93 -6.70 43.54 -2.74
N GLU A 94 -6.56 42.78 -1.69
CA GLU A 94 -7.49 42.75 -0.57
C GLU A 94 -7.06 43.79 0.48
N ALA A 95 -7.99 44.60 0.97
CA ALA A 95 -7.82 45.45 2.11
C ALA A 95 -9.14 45.58 2.91
N SER A 96 -9.04 45.39 4.21
CA SER A 96 -10.19 45.49 5.15
C SER A 96 -11.42 44.65 4.78
N GLY A 97 -11.21 43.45 4.25
CA GLY A 97 -12.29 42.52 3.85
C GLY A 97 -12.90 42.83 2.48
N LEU A 98 -12.33 43.77 1.72
CA LEU A 98 -12.80 44.14 0.37
C LEU A 98 -11.66 43.98 -0.65
N TYR A 99 -12.05 43.62 -1.90
CA TYR A 99 -11.09 43.58 -2.99
C TYR A 99 -11.14 44.84 -3.83
N TYR A 100 -9.99 45.47 -3.99
CA TYR A 100 -9.79 46.68 -4.77
C TYR A 100 -9.14 46.36 -6.10
N LEU A 101 -9.77 46.82 -7.21
CA LEU A 101 -9.21 46.65 -8.54
C LEU A 101 -8.05 47.64 -8.78
N ASP A 102 -6.90 47.13 -9.21
CA ASP A 102 -5.71 47.92 -9.50
C ASP A 102 -5.84 48.58 -10.88
N ARG A 103 -5.66 49.92 -10.94
CA ARG A 103 -5.77 50.73 -12.16
C ARG A 103 -4.54 50.76 -13.04
N CYS A 104 -3.40 50.33 -12.53
CA CYS A 104 -2.14 50.37 -13.28
C CYS A 104 -1.98 49.15 -14.16
N GLY A 105 -1.60 49.40 -15.42
CA GLY A 105 -1.13 48.35 -16.29
C GLY A 105 -0.01 47.59 -15.60
N CYS A 106 -0.16 46.27 -15.57
CA CYS A 106 0.72 45.31 -14.92
C CYS A 106 2.14 45.31 -15.49
N SER A 107 2.87 46.41 -15.34
CA SER A 107 4.31 46.45 -15.71
C SER A 107 5.23 46.08 -14.56
N SER A 108 4.70 45.80 -13.37
CA SER A 108 5.52 45.40 -12.22
C SER A 108 4.89 44.42 -11.24
N LEU A 109 3.66 43.98 -11.46
CA LEU A 109 3.36 42.60 -11.07
C LEU A 109 4.11 41.74 -12.08
N VAL A 110 5.38 41.54 -11.81
CA VAL A 110 6.07 40.36 -12.26
C VAL A 110 4.97 39.33 -12.37
N ALA A 111 4.79 38.76 -13.55
CA ALA A 111 4.19 37.46 -13.66
C ALA A 111 4.97 36.65 -12.63
N SER A 112 4.51 36.68 -11.38
CA SER A 112 4.76 35.61 -10.45
C SER A 112 4.23 34.49 -11.30
N HIS A 113 5.13 33.87 -12.08
CA HIS A 113 4.89 32.51 -12.51
C HIS A 113 4.25 31.94 -11.26
N LEU A 114 2.99 31.61 -11.30
CA LEU A 114 2.45 30.61 -10.42
C LEU A 114 3.31 29.43 -10.78
N SER A 115 4.54 29.43 -10.24
CA SER A 115 5.43 28.30 -10.37
C SER A 115 4.67 27.24 -9.64
N ILE A 116 4.06 26.37 -10.42
CA ILE A 116 3.35 25.21 -9.91
C ILE A 116 4.27 24.66 -8.84
N SER A 117 3.79 24.61 -7.60
CA SER A 117 4.62 24.15 -6.49
C SER A 117 5.06 22.72 -6.77
N PRO A 118 6.20 22.29 -6.29
CA PRO A 118 6.64 20.91 -6.43
C PRO A 118 5.60 19.88 -6.00
N LEU A 119 4.82 20.20 -4.98
CA LEU A 119 3.71 19.37 -4.53
C LEU A 119 2.57 19.32 -5.56
N GLN A 120 2.25 20.45 -6.19
CA GLN A 120 1.24 20.47 -7.27
C GLN A 120 1.69 19.68 -8.49
N HIS A 121 2.96 19.78 -8.92
CA HIS A 121 3.51 18.93 -9.98
C HIS A 121 3.41 17.45 -9.63
N HIS A 122 3.74 17.10 -8.39
CA HIS A 122 3.62 15.72 -7.90
C HIS A 122 2.17 15.22 -7.95
N CYS A 123 1.20 16.05 -7.54
CA CYS A 123 -0.23 15.69 -7.62
C CYS A 123 -0.70 15.57 -9.08
N HIS A 124 -0.37 16.52 -9.95
CA HIS A 124 -0.77 16.51 -11.36
C HIS A 124 -0.23 15.32 -12.13
N LEU A 125 0.95 14.82 -11.78
CA LEU A 125 1.58 13.67 -12.41
C LEU A 125 1.20 12.32 -11.77
N GLY A 126 0.16 12.28 -10.94
CA GLY A 126 -0.32 11.04 -10.31
C GLY A 126 0.60 10.52 -9.22
N HIS A 127 1.20 11.43 -8.47
CA HIS A 127 2.03 11.13 -7.29
C HIS A 127 3.29 10.26 -7.59
N PRO A 128 4.13 10.57 -8.59
CA PRO A 128 5.32 9.79 -8.91
C PRO A 128 6.35 9.84 -7.75
N PRO A 129 7.26 8.87 -7.63
CA PRO A 129 8.40 8.97 -6.74
C PRO A 129 9.20 10.25 -6.97
N LEU A 130 9.81 10.81 -5.92
CA LEU A 130 10.55 12.07 -6.01
C LEU A 130 11.65 12.05 -7.09
N GLN A 131 12.27 10.91 -7.31
CA GLN A 131 13.31 10.74 -8.33
C GLN A 131 12.74 10.90 -9.74
N ASN A 132 11.56 10.32 -10.01
CA ASN A 132 10.88 10.47 -11.30
C ASN A 132 10.36 11.91 -11.49
N LEU A 133 9.86 12.54 -10.41
CA LEU A 133 9.44 13.93 -10.45
C LEU A 133 10.60 14.85 -10.84
N LYS A 134 11.78 14.63 -10.27
CA LYS A 134 13.00 15.38 -10.62
C LYS A 134 13.39 15.23 -12.09
N SER A 135 13.29 14.01 -12.63
CA SER A 135 13.61 13.77 -14.04
C SER A 135 12.61 14.44 -14.99
N LEU A 136 11.34 14.50 -14.61
CA LEU A 136 10.27 15.06 -15.45
C LEU A 136 10.16 16.59 -15.37
N VAL A 137 10.46 17.17 -14.19
CA VAL A 137 10.27 18.61 -13.92
C VAL A 137 11.59 19.23 -13.47
N PRO A 138 12.29 19.97 -14.36
CA PRO A 138 13.59 20.56 -14.06
C PRO A 138 13.61 21.48 -12.82
N SER A 139 12.53 22.21 -12.56
CA SER A 139 12.41 23.05 -11.36
C SER A 139 12.40 22.28 -10.04
N CYS A 140 12.19 20.96 -10.08
CA CYS A 140 12.16 20.08 -8.90
C CYS A 140 13.51 19.43 -8.58
N HIS A 141 14.57 19.64 -9.36
CA HIS A 141 15.87 18.98 -9.18
C HIS A 141 16.49 19.16 -7.78
N GLN A 142 16.34 20.36 -7.19
CA GLN A 142 16.96 20.69 -5.91
C GLN A 142 16.20 20.24 -4.67
N ILE A 143 15.02 19.68 -4.81
CA ILE A 143 14.16 19.30 -3.69
C ILE A 143 14.73 18.05 -3.01
N LYS A 144 15.00 18.16 -1.70
CA LYS A 144 15.53 17.01 -0.91
C LYS A 144 14.45 16.04 -0.48
N SER A 145 13.26 16.54 -0.14
CA SER A 145 12.13 15.73 0.29
C SER A 145 10.81 16.39 -0.13
N LEU A 146 9.78 15.58 -0.35
CA LEU A 146 8.43 16.02 -0.67
C LEU A 146 7.45 15.36 0.30
N GLN A 147 6.74 16.16 1.07
CA GLN A 147 5.72 15.65 1.97
C GLN A 147 4.36 15.70 1.26
N CYS A 148 3.76 14.54 1.06
CA CYS A 148 2.43 14.41 0.48
C CYS A 148 1.61 13.45 1.33
N GLU A 149 0.59 13.96 1.98
CA GLU A 149 -0.31 13.18 2.85
C GLU A 149 -0.98 12.03 2.08
N THR A 150 -1.46 12.32 0.86
CA THR A 150 -2.06 11.30 -0.01
C THR A 150 -1.09 10.13 -0.29
N CYS A 151 0.21 10.43 -0.49
CA CYS A 151 1.22 9.38 -0.65
C CYS A 151 1.48 8.62 0.65
N GLN A 152 1.47 9.30 1.79
CA GLN A 152 1.63 8.66 3.09
C GLN A 152 0.49 7.70 3.38
N LEU A 153 -0.74 8.09 3.07
CA LEU A 153 -1.93 7.27 3.29
C LEU A 153 -2.10 6.18 2.21
N GLY A 154 -1.89 6.54 0.93
CA GLY A 154 -2.18 5.64 -0.20
C GLY A 154 -1.01 4.73 -0.60
N LYS A 155 0.24 5.14 -0.34
CA LYS A 155 1.46 4.38 -0.67
C LYS A 155 2.22 3.96 0.57
N HIS A 156 1.49 3.50 1.58
CA HIS A 156 2.06 3.07 2.85
C HIS A 156 3.04 1.92 2.62
N GLN A 157 4.32 2.20 2.57
CA GLN A 157 5.36 1.18 2.63
C GLN A 157 5.60 0.83 4.10
N ARG A 158 5.47 -0.45 4.43
CA ARG A 158 5.89 -0.94 5.76
C ARG A 158 7.37 -0.59 5.94
N VAL A 159 7.67 0.12 7.01
CA VAL A 159 9.06 0.30 7.44
C VAL A 159 9.64 -1.09 7.65
N PRO A 160 10.80 -1.43 7.04
CA PRO A 160 11.43 -2.71 7.32
C PRO A 160 11.71 -2.78 8.82
N PHE A 161 11.29 -3.88 9.44
CA PHE A 161 11.62 -4.11 10.85
C PHE A 161 13.14 -4.17 11.00
N ALA A 162 13.61 -3.69 12.14
CA ALA A 162 15.02 -3.86 12.51
C ALA A 162 15.41 -5.34 12.34
N SER A 163 16.62 -5.59 11.85
CA SER A 163 17.13 -6.95 11.71
C SER A 163 16.97 -7.69 13.03
N ARG A 164 16.54 -8.96 12.95
CA ARG A 164 16.36 -9.81 14.13
C ARG A 164 17.63 -9.75 14.99
N ARG A 165 17.49 -9.29 16.22
CA ARG A 165 18.61 -9.23 17.19
C ARG A 165 18.85 -10.57 17.87
N GLU A 166 17.84 -11.46 17.86
CA GLU A 166 17.98 -12.79 18.44
C GLU A 166 18.83 -13.66 17.52
N SER A 167 19.93 -14.16 18.04
CA SER A 167 20.72 -15.22 17.41
C SER A 167 19.90 -16.51 17.34
N ARG A 168 20.23 -17.36 16.37
CA ARG A 168 19.71 -18.74 16.32
C ARG A 168 19.99 -19.43 17.66
N VAL A 169 19.06 -20.26 18.13
CA VAL A 169 19.27 -21.07 19.35
C VAL A 169 20.48 -21.99 19.21
N ASN A 170 21.09 -22.37 20.34
CA ASN A 170 22.37 -23.10 20.38
C ASN A 170 22.18 -24.62 20.44
N SER A 171 20.94 -25.12 20.58
CA SER A 171 20.64 -26.55 20.65
C SER A 171 19.43 -26.92 19.79
N PRO A 172 19.38 -28.14 19.26
CA PRO A 172 18.21 -28.66 18.58
C PRO A 172 16.97 -28.59 19.47
N SER A 173 15.80 -28.55 18.85
CA SER A 173 14.49 -28.62 19.50
C SER A 173 14.18 -27.58 20.59
N HIS A 174 15.16 -26.71 20.97
CA HIS A 174 14.94 -25.70 22.00
C HIS A 174 13.83 -24.71 21.61
N LEU A 175 13.80 -24.30 20.34
CA LEU A 175 12.76 -23.43 19.78
C LEU A 175 12.24 -24.03 18.46
N VAL A 176 10.96 -24.27 18.40
CA VAL A 176 10.28 -24.76 17.20
C VAL A 176 9.24 -23.75 16.74
N HIS A 177 9.29 -23.42 15.45
CA HIS A 177 8.30 -22.57 14.79
C HIS A 177 7.25 -23.42 14.11
N SER A 178 5.98 -22.98 14.15
CA SER A 178 4.88 -23.70 13.49
C SER A 178 4.04 -22.76 12.65
N ASP A 179 3.50 -23.34 11.58
CA ASP A 179 2.49 -22.68 10.73
C ASP A 179 1.59 -23.75 10.09
N ILE A 180 0.33 -23.38 9.81
CA ILE A 180 -0.66 -24.23 9.15
C ILE A 180 -1.06 -23.61 7.82
N TRP A 181 -0.95 -24.39 6.76
CA TRP A 181 -1.36 -23.98 5.42
C TRP A 181 -2.63 -24.69 4.97
N GLY A 182 -3.51 -23.95 4.31
CA GLY A 182 -4.79 -24.42 3.76
C GLY A 182 -5.99 -23.58 4.23
N PRO A 183 -7.25 -23.93 3.85
CA PRO A 183 -7.61 -25.13 3.11
C PRO A 183 -7.29 -25.06 1.61
N ILE A 184 -6.87 -26.18 1.04
CA ILE A 184 -6.73 -26.31 -0.41
C ILE A 184 -8.09 -26.62 -1.04
N ASN A 185 -8.37 -26.03 -2.21
CA ASN A 185 -9.65 -26.20 -2.88
C ASN A 185 -9.90 -27.63 -3.36
N THR A 186 -8.84 -28.35 -3.78
CA THR A 186 -8.92 -29.73 -4.21
C THR A 186 -8.35 -30.63 -3.12
N PRO A 187 -9.17 -31.35 -2.35
CA PRO A 187 -8.66 -32.31 -1.36
C PRO A 187 -7.77 -33.37 -2.01
N SER A 188 -6.85 -33.92 -1.24
CA SER A 188 -6.07 -35.09 -1.69
C SER A 188 -6.96 -36.32 -1.84
N LEU A 189 -6.43 -37.38 -2.46
CA LEU A 189 -7.15 -38.69 -2.57
C LEU A 189 -7.55 -39.26 -1.22
N LEU A 190 -6.77 -38.95 -0.16
CA LEU A 190 -7.04 -39.39 1.21
C LEU A 190 -7.87 -38.35 2.02
N GLY A 191 -8.34 -37.28 1.38
CA GLY A 191 -9.18 -36.25 1.99
C GLY A 191 -8.44 -35.17 2.75
N PHE A 192 -7.11 -35.07 2.70
CA PHE A 192 -6.36 -34.01 3.32
C PHE A 192 -6.64 -32.68 2.63
N ARG A 193 -6.75 -31.61 3.44
CA ARG A 193 -7.01 -30.22 2.98
C ARG A 193 -6.01 -29.22 3.51
N TYR A 194 -5.22 -29.59 4.52
CA TYR A 194 -4.24 -28.75 5.17
C TYR A 194 -2.95 -29.54 5.40
N PHE A 195 -1.88 -28.80 5.69
CA PHE A 195 -0.70 -29.37 6.31
C PHE A 195 -0.13 -28.42 7.36
N ILE A 196 0.53 -29.00 8.35
CA ILE A 196 1.21 -28.30 9.43
C ILE A 196 2.70 -28.50 9.26
N ILE A 197 3.46 -27.46 9.50
CA ILE A 197 4.93 -27.55 9.60
C ILE A 197 5.40 -27.21 11.01
N PHE A 198 6.40 -27.96 11.46
CA PHE A 198 7.21 -27.63 12.61
C PHE A 198 8.66 -27.46 12.15
N VAL A 199 9.26 -26.30 12.40
CA VAL A 199 10.58 -25.94 11.93
C VAL A 199 11.48 -25.71 13.14
N ASP A 200 12.49 -26.55 13.32
CA ASP A 200 13.49 -26.37 14.34
C ASP A 200 14.35 -25.14 14.05
N ASP A 201 14.50 -24.22 15.02
CA ASP A 201 15.26 -22.98 14.83
C ASP A 201 16.75 -23.24 14.71
N TYR A 202 17.28 -24.31 15.34
CA TYR A 202 18.69 -24.67 15.32
C TYR A 202 19.13 -25.26 13.97
N SER A 203 18.50 -26.35 13.55
CA SER A 203 18.89 -27.10 12.34
C SER A 203 18.18 -26.63 11.07
N ARG A 204 17.08 -25.88 11.23
CA ARG A 204 16.16 -25.53 10.12
C ARG A 204 15.46 -26.72 9.48
N VAL A 205 15.58 -27.90 10.06
CA VAL A 205 14.82 -29.10 9.63
C VAL A 205 13.34 -28.84 9.81
N THR A 206 12.57 -29.32 8.86
CA THR A 206 11.12 -29.15 8.81
C THR A 206 10.45 -30.51 8.91
N TYR A 207 9.57 -30.63 9.87
CA TYR A 207 8.64 -31.75 10.02
C TYR A 207 7.30 -31.32 9.41
N LEU A 208 6.71 -32.16 8.57
CA LEU A 208 5.47 -31.86 7.89
C LEU A 208 4.43 -32.96 8.14
N TYR A 209 3.24 -32.54 8.55
CA TYR A 209 2.11 -33.44 8.81
C TYR A 209 0.90 -32.99 8.02
N LEU A 210 0.24 -33.96 7.37
CA LEU A 210 -0.99 -33.75 6.61
C LEU A 210 -2.20 -33.89 7.54
N ILE A 211 -3.17 -32.98 7.42
CA ILE A 211 -4.39 -32.98 8.22
C ILE A 211 -5.63 -32.72 7.36
N LYS A 212 -6.77 -33.27 7.78
CA LYS A 212 -8.07 -33.04 7.14
C LYS A 212 -8.73 -31.79 7.71
N GLU A 213 -8.60 -31.57 9.02
CA GLU A 213 -9.17 -30.47 9.77
C GLU A 213 -8.12 -29.81 10.67
N ARG A 214 -8.26 -28.52 10.91
CA ARG A 214 -7.35 -27.77 11.78
C ARG A 214 -7.43 -28.20 13.25
N SER A 215 -8.54 -28.79 13.66
CA SER A 215 -8.75 -29.36 15.01
C SER A 215 -7.78 -30.50 15.34
N GLU A 216 -7.18 -31.14 14.34
CA GLU A 216 -6.19 -32.21 14.52
C GLU A 216 -4.83 -31.73 15.05
N LEU A 217 -4.61 -30.40 15.11
CA LEU A 217 -3.33 -29.82 15.56
C LEU A 217 -2.83 -30.42 16.88
N TYR A 218 -3.70 -30.57 17.87
CA TYR A 218 -3.32 -31.08 19.18
C TYR A 218 -2.76 -32.51 19.11
N SER A 219 -3.43 -33.41 18.40
CA SER A 219 -2.99 -34.79 18.25
C SER A 219 -1.67 -34.89 17.48
N ILE A 220 -1.52 -34.10 16.43
CA ILE A 220 -0.31 -34.01 15.63
C ILE A 220 0.85 -33.43 16.45
N PHE A 221 0.60 -32.37 17.21
CA PHE A 221 1.64 -31.80 18.08
C PHE A 221 2.13 -32.80 19.14
N LYS A 222 1.23 -33.56 19.74
CA LYS A 222 1.57 -34.60 20.69
C LYS A 222 2.46 -35.69 20.05
N SER A 223 2.12 -36.12 18.83
CA SER A 223 2.93 -37.09 18.09
C SER A 223 4.32 -36.54 17.77
N PHE A 224 4.40 -35.29 17.29
CA PHE A 224 5.66 -34.60 17.03
C PHE A 224 6.53 -34.47 18.29
N TYR A 225 5.94 -34.08 19.42
CA TYR A 225 6.65 -33.97 20.70
C TYR A 225 7.24 -35.31 21.14
N MET A 226 6.46 -36.39 21.01
CA MET A 226 6.92 -37.73 21.34
C MET A 226 8.03 -38.22 20.39
N GLU A 227 7.95 -37.84 19.11
CA GLU A 227 8.99 -38.13 18.11
C GLU A 227 10.32 -37.50 18.47
N ILE A 228 10.33 -36.20 18.80
CA ILE A 228 11.54 -35.50 19.25
C ILE A 228 12.13 -36.17 20.49
N LYS A 229 11.27 -36.46 21.46
CA LYS A 229 11.71 -37.05 22.72
C LYS A 229 12.32 -38.45 22.54
N THR A 230 11.73 -39.27 21.66
CA THR A 230 12.17 -40.66 21.46
C THR A 230 13.35 -40.78 20.49
N GLN A 231 13.39 -39.99 19.43
CA GLN A 231 14.44 -40.10 18.42
C GLN A 231 15.69 -39.28 18.75
N PHE A 232 15.54 -38.12 19.38
CA PHE A 232 16.67 -37.22 19.68
C PHE A 232 16.99 -37.11 21.17
N ASN A 233 16.18 -37.73 22.05
CA ASN A 233 16.27 -37.59 23.52
C ASN A 233 16.32 -36.11 23.94
N ASP A 234 15.58 -35.27 23.24
CA ASP A 234 15.59 -33.83 23.41
C ASP A 234 14.22 -33.33 23.95
N SER A 235 14.18 -32.11 24.44
CA SER A 235 12.96 -31.50 24.99
C SER A 235 12.70 -30.15 24.32
N LEU A 236 11.44 -29.95 23.94
CA LEU A 236 10.97 -28.68 23.43
C LEU A 236 10.80 -27.68 24.57
N CYS A 237 11.49 -26.53 24.52
CA CYS A 237 11.38 -25.49 25.52
C CYS A 237 10.44 -24.36 25.08
N ILE A 238 10.52 -23.95 23.82
CA ILE A 238 9.75 -22.82 23.29
C ILE A 238 9.06 -23.26 22.00
N PHE A 239 7.76 -23.07 21.97
CA PHE A 239 6.94 -23.25 20.78
C PHE A 239 6.46 -21.92 20.26
N ARG A 240 6.77 -21.57 19.01
CA ARG A 240 6.39 -20.30 18.38
C ARG A 240 5.42 -20.53 17.24
N SER A 241 4.27 -19.84 17.28
CA SER A 241 3.26 -19.93 16.24
C SER A 241 2.79 -18.55 15.78
N ASN A 242 1.99 -18.53 14.71
CA ASN A 242 1.17 -17.38 14.38
C ASN A 242 0.00 -17.25 15.39
N ASN A 243 -0.83 -16.19 15.22
CA ASN A 243 -1.97 -15.93 16.10
C ASN A 243 -3.26 -16.66 15.64
N ALA A 244 -3.15 -17.83 15.02
CA ALA A 244 -4.30 -18.61 14.60
C ALA A 244 -4.96 -19.28 15.80
N HIS A 245 -6.29 -19.27 15.81
CA HIS A 245 -7.12 -19.72 16.96
C HIS A 245 -6.82 -21.15 17.40
N GLU A 246 -6.42 -22.02 16.48
CA GLU A 246 -6.11 -23.42 16.72
C GLU A 246 -4.98 -23.64 17.73
N TYR A 247 -4.02 -22.69 17.77
CA TYR A 247 -2.89 -22.76 18.70
C TYR A 247 -3.24 -22.36 20.14
N PHE A 248 -4.45 -21.82 20.37
CA PHE A 248 -4.93 -21.40 21.67
C PHE A 248 -6.01 -22.34 22.24
N HIS A 249 -6.16 -23.52 21.66
CA HIS A 249 -7.10 -24.52 22.17
C HIS A 249 -6.68 -25.00 23.56
N THR A 250 -7.66 -25.13 24.47
CA THR A 250 -7.42 -25.46 25.89
C THR A 250 -6.56 -26.72 26.07
N SER A 251 -6.79 -27.77 25.28
CA SER A 251 -6.02 -29.03 25.36
C SER A 251 -4.55 -28.84 25.00
N LEU A 252 -4.24 -27.95 24.06
CA LEU A 252 -2.85 -27.66 23.67
C LEU A 252 -2.17 -26.79 24.73
N SER A 253 -2.86 -25.80 25.26
CA SER A 253 -2.36 -24.95 26.35
C SER A 253 -2.05 -25.78 27.60
N GLN A 254 -2.96 -26.67 27.99
CA GLN A 254 -2.75 -27.57 29.10
C GLN A 254 -1.52 -28.48 28.88
N PHE A 255 -1.37 -29.01 27.65
CA PHE A 255 -0.19 -29.80 27.32
C PHE A 255 1.11 -29.01 27.45
N PHE A 256 1.13 -27.76 27.06
CA PHE A 256 2.29 -26.88 27.21
C PHE A 256 2.62 -26.68 28.69
N ASP A 257 1.62 -26.38 29.52
CA ASP A 257 1.80 -26.19 30.96
C ASP A 257 2.32 -27.47 31.63
N ASP A 258 1.77 -28.63 31.30
CA ASP A 258 2.16 -29.93 31.86
C ASP A 258 3.59 -30.33 31.52
N HIS A 259 4.13 -29.81 30.40
CA HIS A 259 5.49 -30.15 29.94
C HIS A 259 6.49 -28.97 30.05
N GLY A 260 6.06 -27.85 30.64
CA GLY A 260 6.91 -26.65 30.80
C GLY A 260 7.31 -25.97 29.49
N ILE A 261 6.46 -26.06 28.43
CA ILE A 261 6.73 -25.48 27.12
C ILE A 261 6.19 -24.05 27.08
N ILE A 262 7.02 -23.09 26.76
CA ILE A 262 6.63 -21.69 26.61
C ILE A 262 6.02 -21.48 25.23
N HIS A 263 4.73 -21.16 25.16
CA HIS A 263 4.10 -20.77 23.92
C HIS A 263 4.29 -19.28 23.61
N GLN A 264 4.91 -18.97 22.48
CA GLN A 264 5.09 -17.62 21.97
C GLN A 264 4.25 -17.44 20.70
N SER A 265 3.28 -16.54 20.71
CA SER A 265 2.52 -16.18 19.52
C SER A 265 3.00 -14.85 18.93
N SER A 266 2.84 -14.69 17.62
CA SER A 266 3.03 -13.39 16.98
C SER A 266 1.94 -12.40 17.42
N CYS A 267 2.28 -11.10 17.51
CA CYS A 267 1.27 -10.07 17.73
C CYS A 267 0.24 -10.05 16.59
N PRO A 268 -1.02 -9.68 16.85
CA PRO A 268 -2.01 -9.50 15.79
C PRO A 268 -1.48 -8.61 14.66
N HIS A 269 -1.72 -8.99 13.43
CA HIS A 269 -1.26 -8.29 12.21
C HIS A 269 0.26 -8.15 12.04
N THR A 270 1.07 -8.89 12.80
CA THR A 270 2.53 -8.86 12.75
C THR A 270 3.08 -10.25 12.41
N SER A 271 2.71 -10.77 11.24
CA SER A 271 3.15 -12.09 10.73
C SER A 271 4.68 -12.24 10.69
N GLN A 272 5.39 -11.12 10.59
CA GLN A 272 6.85 -11.04 10.54
C GLN A 272 7.55 -11.60 11.81
N GLN A 273 6.85 -11.78 12.90
CA GLN A 273 7.41 -12.41 14.11
C GLN A 273 7.55 -13.94 13.96
N ASN A 274 6.85 -14.56 13.00
CA ASN A 274 6.98 -15.98 12.65
C ASN A 274 7.66 -16.21 11.28
N VAL A 275 8.59 -15.32 10.90
CA VAL A 275 9.27 -15.31 9.58
C VAL A 275 9.92 -16.64 9.24
N VAL A 276 10.41 -17.41 10.22
CA VAL A 276 11.08 -18.69 9.98
C VAL A 276 10.09 -19.68 9.36
N ALA A 277 8.94 -19.87 9.98
CA ALA A 277 7.90 -20.77 9.45
C ALA A 277 7.32 -20.22 8.12
N GLU A 278 7.06 -18.92 8.01
CA GLU A 278 6.52 -18.33 6.78
C GLU A 278 7.45 -18.48 5.58
N ARG A 279 8.76 -18.23 5.76
CA ARG A 279 9.75 -18.44 4.69
C ARG A 279 9.86 -19.90 4.29
N LYS A 280 9.83 -20.80 5.26
CA LYS A 280 9.86 -22.23 5.01
C LYS A 280 8.60 -22.69 4.28
N MET A 281 7.43 -22.20 4.69
CA MET A 281 6.16 -22.46 4.02
C MET A 281 6.20 -22.02 2.54
N ARG A 282 6.69 -20.82 2.28
CA ARG A 282 6.86 -20.32 0.91
C ARG A 282 7.79 -21.22 0.09
N GLN A 283 8.96 -21.57 0.62
CA GLN A 283 9.92 -22.45 -0.03
C GLN A 283 9.30 -23.83 -0.36
N LEU A 284 8.55 -24.40 0.59
CA LEU A 284 7.85 -25.67 0.39
C LEU A 284 6.84 -25.59 -0.77
N LEU A 285 6.03 -24.52 -0.80
CA LEU A 285 5.04 -24.34 -1.85
C LEU A 285 5.69 -24.13 -3.23
N GLU A 286 6.76 -23.35 -3.31
CA GLU A 286 7.52 -23.11 -4.55
C GLU A 286 8.07 -24.43 -5.12
N VAL A 287 8.72 -25.24 -4.28
CA VAL A 287 9.26 -26.54 -4.70
C VAL A 287 8.13 -27.52 -5.04
N THR A 288 7.06 -27.57 -4.24
CA THR A 288 5.87 -28.39 -4.52
C THR A 288 5.27 -28.08 -5.87
N HIS A 289 5.13 -26.80 -6.21
CA HIS A 289 4.64 -26.38 -7.51
C HIS A 289 5.58 -26.80 -8.63
N ALA A 290 6.89 -26.57 -8.46
CA ALA A 290 7.89 -26.90 -9.46
C ALA A 290 7.89 -28.42 -9.82
N ILE A 291 7.92 -29.30 -8.81
CA ILE A 291 7.94 -30.76 -9.05
C ILE A 291 6.63 -31.27 -9.66
N LYS A 292 5.49 -30.70 -9.27
CA LYS A 292 4.18 -31.05 -9.86
C LYS A 292 4.04 -30.60 -11.30
N PHE A 293 4.45 -29.36 -11.61
CA PHE A 293 4.36 -28.84 -12.97
C PHE A 293 5.30 -29.57 -13.93
N HIS A 294 6.50 -29.93 -13.49
CA HIS A 294 7.48 -30.62 -14.31
C HIS A 294 6.90 -31.92 -14.91
N MET A 295 6.21 -32.72 -14.09
CA MET A 295 5.64 -34.02 -14.52
C MET A 295 4.13 -33.96 -14.78
N ARG A 296 3.52 -32.76 -14.76
CA ARG A 296 2.06 -32.57 -14.95
C ARG A 296 1.20 -33.42 -14.02
N VAL A 297 1.65 -33.62 -12.78
CA VAL A 297 0.96 -34.43 -11.79
C VAL A 297 -0.41 -33.83 -11.45
N PRO A 298 -1.50 -34.62 -11.38
CA PRO A 298 -2.84 -34.13 -11.05
C PRO A 298 -2.88 -33.40 -9.71
N LYS A 299 -3.81 -32.43 -9.59
CA LYS A 299 -3.92 -31.62 -8.37
C LYS A 299 -4.18 -32.42 -7.10
N SER A 300 -4.87 -33.57 -7.18
CA SER A 300 -5.18 -34.43 -6.05
C SER A 300 -3.97 -35.07 -5.38
N TYR A 301 -2.79 -35.08 -6.03
CA TYR A 301 -1.54 -35.61 -5.47
C TYR A 301 -0.66 -34.51 -4.84
N TRP A 302 -1.25 -33.38 -4.47
CA TRP A 302 -0.51 -32.26 -3.85
C TRP A 302 0.15 -32.67 -2.51
N ASN A 303 -0.50 -33.58 -1.76
CA ASN A 303 -0.01 -34.09 -0.50
C ASN A 303 1.31 -34.85 -0.67
N ASP A 304 1.43 -35.70 -1.67
CA ASP A 304 2.66 -36.46 -1.97
C ASP A 304 3.77 -35.53 -2.45
N ALA A 305 3.38 -34.52 -3.23
CA ALA A 305 4.32 -33.51 -3.72
C ALA A 305 4.88 -32.65 -2.60
N VAL A 306 4.08 -32.21 -1.62
CA VAL A 306 4.56 -31.37 -0.51
C VAL A 306 5.42 -32.18 0.46
N LEU A 307 5.10 -33.44 0.71
CA LEU A 307 5.94 -34.36 1.49
C LEU A 307 7.31 -34.55 0.82
N THR A 308 7.32 -34.83 -0.49
CA THR A 308 8.55 -34.94 -1.27
C THR A 308 9.36 -33.65 -1.25
N ALA A 309 8.70 -32.50 -1.41
CA ALA A 309 9.37 -31.19 -1.33
C ALA A 309 10.02 -30.98 0.04
N CYS A 310 9.34 -31.34 1.13
CA CYS A 310 9.86 -31.25 2.48
C CYS A 310 11.11 -32.12 2.67
N ASP A 311 11.03 -33.36 2.23
CA ASP A 311 12.13 -34.32 2.28
C ASP A 311 13.38 -33.82 1.52
N LEU A 312 13.18 -33.34 0.28
CA LEU A 312 14.26 -32.78 -0.53
C LEU A 312 14.85 -31.53 0.08
N ILE A 313 14.03 -30.60 0.58
CA ILE A 313 14.51 -29.35 1.20
C ILE A 313 15.35 -29.65 2.44
N ASN A 314 14.96 -30.61 3.26
CA ASN A 314 15.73 -31.02 4.45
C ASN A 314 17.10 -31.60 4.09
N ARG A 315 17.27 -32.08 2.86
CA ARG A 315 18.54 -32.64 2.33
C ARG A 315 19.33 -31.66 1.48
N MET A 316 18.90 -30.41 1.40
CA MET A 316 19.65 -29.37 0.68
C MET A 316 20.55 -28.56 1.60
N PRO A 317 21.68 -28.03 1.09
CA PRO A 317 22.54 -27.12 1.85
C PRO A 317 21.83 -25.78 2.07
N SER A 318 22.09 -25.16 3.21
CA SER A 318 21.51 -23.88 3.60
C SER A 318 22.57 -22.82 3.85
N THR A 319 22.38 -21.64 3.27
CA THR A 319 23.25 -20.48 3.51
C THR A 319 23.23 -20.02 4.98
N ILE A 320 22.08 -20.18 5.67
CA ILE A 320 21.94 -19.84 7.10
C ILE A 320 22.83 -20.75 7.98
N LEU A 321 23.10 -21.97 7.51
CA LEU A 321 23.97 -22.95 8.18
C LEU A 321 25.40 -22.96 7.62
N GLY A 322 25.80 -21.91 6.91
CA GLY A 322 27.13 -21.85 6.28
C GLY A 322 27.38 -22.91 5.20
N GLY A 323 26.32 -23.34 4.51
CA GLY A 323 26.38 -24.36 3.47
C GLY A 323 26.20 -25.81 3.96
N GLN A 324 25.95 -26.00 5.25
CA GLN A 324 25.63 -27.35 5.79
C GLN A 324 24.25 -27.80 5.36
N ILE A 325 24.06 -29.11 5.26
CA ILE A 325 22.78 -29.74 4.94
C ILE A 325 21.94 -29.79 6.22
N LEU A 326 20.67 -29.41 6.14
CA LEU A 326 19.82 -29.30 7.31
C LEU A 326 19.73 -30.63 8.08
N TYR A 327 19.49 -31.73 7.37
CA TYR A 327 19.32 -33.06 7.98
C TYR A 327 20.58 -33.55 8.68
N THR A 328 21.77 -33.31 8.12
CA THR A 328 23.04 -33.76 8.73
C THR A 328 23.40 -33.01 10.01
N VAL A 329 22.79 -31.86 10.27
CA VAL A 329 22.95 -31.12 11.54
C VAL A 329 22.27 -31.85 12.71
N LEU A 330 21.14 -32.54 12.44
CA LEU A 330 20.42 -33.33 13.44
C LEU A 330 20.93 -34.79 13.49
N SER A 331 21.31 -35.35 12.37
CA SER A 331 21.70 -36.76 12.22
C SER A 331 22.98 -36.86 11.38
N PRO A 332 24.15 -36.58 11.95
CA PRO A 332 25.44 -36.53 11.21
C PRO A 332 25.82 -37.86 10.58
N ASP A 333 25.47 -38.97 11.22
CA ASP A 333 25.88 -40.31 10.80
C ASP A 333 24.88 -40.97 9.83
N ALA A 334 23.72 -40.35 9.61
CA ALA A 334 22.69 -40.91 8.74
C ALA A 334 23.02 -40.65 7.26
N PRO A 335 22.82 -41.63 6.35
CA PRO A 335 23.00 -41.42 4.93
C PRO A 335 22.02 -40.37 4.42
N LEU A 336 22.52 -39.49 3.54
CA LEU A 336 21.68 -38.42 2.99
C LEU A 336 20.47 -38.97 2.21
N PHE A 337 20.69 -40.03 1.44
CA PHE A 337 19.63 -40.76 0.73
C PHE A 337 19.90 -42.27 0.87
N HIS A 338 18.89 -43.02 1.31
CA HIS A 338 18.95 -44.48 1.31
C HIS A 338 18.88 -45.08 -0.09
N LEU A 339 18.15 -44.43 -0.97
CA LEU A 339 18.04 -44.76 -2.39
C LEU A 339 18.29 -43.46 -3.23
N PRO A 340 18.88 -43.61 -4.41
CA PRO A 340 19.05 -42.45 -5.31
C PRO A 340 17.72 -41.81 -5.60
N PRO A 341 17.58 -40.48 -5.44
CA PRO A 341 16.33 -39.79 -5.68
C PRO A 341 15.92 -39.89 -7.14
N LYS A 342 14.62 -40.13 -7.36
CA LYS A 342 13.99 -40.20 -8.68
C LYS A 342 13.13 -38.97 -8.92
N ILE A 343 12.82 -38.68 -10.18
CA ILE A 343 11.93 -37.59 -10.55
C ILE A 343 10.53 -37.90 -9.99
N PHE A 344 9.95 -36.94 -9.27
CA PHE A 344 8.60 -37.07 -8.74
C PHE A 344 7.59 -37.26 -9.88
N GLY A 345 6.73 -38.30 -9.77
CA GLY A 345 5.77 -38.66 -10.81
C GLY A 345 6.33 -39.54 -11.94
N CYS A 346 7.58 -40.01 -11.84
CA CYS A 346 8.10 -41.01 -12.78
C CYS A 346 7.35 -42.34 -12.61
N VAL A 347 7.30 -43.14 -13.67
CA VAL A 347 6.73 -44.48 -13.65
C VAL A 347 7.53 -45.39 -12.73
N CYS A 348 6.86 -46.09 -11.83
CA CYS A 348 7.45 -47.07 -10.95
C CYS A 348 6.72 -48.43 -11.10
N TYR A 349 7.47 -49.51 -10.91
CA TYR A 349 6.94 -50.87 -10.92
C TYR A 349 7.09 -51.45 -9.52
N VAL A 350 6.00 -51.95 -8.98
CA VAL A 350 5.99 -52.62 -7.67
C VAL A 350 6.09 -54.09 -7.88
N HIS A 351 7.10 -54.73 -7.30
CA HIS A 351 7.19 -56.16 -7.27
C HIS A 351 6.39 -56.73 -6.09
N ILE A 352 5.34 -57.43 -6.36
CA ILE A 352 4.48 -58.03 -5.33
C ILE A 352 5.06 -59.41 -5.01
N LEU A 353 5.61 -59.55 -3.79
CA LEU A 353 6.08 -60.85 -3.27
C LEU A 353 4.91 -61.55 -2.61
N GLY A 354 4.30 -62.51 -3.28
CA GLY A 354 3.26 -63.35 -2.73
C GLY A 354 3.14 -64.68 -3.47
N PRO A 355 2.79 -65.75 -2.78
CA PRO A 355 2.58 -67.03 -3.46
C PRO A 355 1.41 -66.90 -4.44
N GLY A 356 1.69 -67.15 -5.72
CA GLY A 356 0.70 -67.15 -6.80
C GLY A 356 0.44 -65.85 -7.55
N VAL A 357 1.17 -64.75 -7.27
CA VAL A 357 1.03 -63.49 -8.02
C VAL A 357 2.17 -63.37 -9.04
N THR A 358 1.84 -63.61 -10.31
CA THR A 358 2.82 -63.56 -11.42
C THR A 358 2.76 -62.36 -12.29
N ASN A 359 1.96 -61.33 -11.96
CA ASN A 359 1.75 -60.21 -12.89
C ASN A 359 1.94 -58.83 -12.27
N LEU A 360 2.71 -58.04 -12.97
CA LEU A 360 2.78 -56.62 -12.96
C LEU A 360 1.41 -55.99 -13.29
N ILE A 361 0.93 -55.12 -12.47
CA ILE A 361 -0.18 -54.24 -12.79
C ILE A 361 0.38 -52.90 -13.27
#